data_b1eac88d76dff0ed45b6c8bb24bee84b
#
_entry.id   b1eac88d76dff0ed45b6c8bb24bee84b
#
_cell.length_a   1.000
_cell.length_b   1.000
_cell.length_c   1.000
_cell.angle_alpha   90.00
_cell.angle_beta   90.00
_cell.angle_gamma   90.00
#
_symmetry.space_group_name_H-M   'P 1'
#
loop_
_entity.id
_entity.type
_entity.pdbx_description
1 polymer ?
#
loop_
_entity_poly.entity_id
_entity_poly.type
_entity_poly.pdbx_seq_one_letter_code
_entity_poly.pdbx_strand_id
1 'polypeptide(L)'
;MGAAGGKAVTEQKSRRFFQALGSDGYPLAMLRQTHSAIVYCVSPGAGNASLQYQLAGNPVPDAEPQSRARSGDALISCHAGMLLGIRIADCVPVLLVDRERHAVAVVHAGWRGALKRITEKAAGEMCRMFNSRPENLLAAIGPSIRKCCYEVGPEVVDDFCGAFPAGEKFFQRVAATPEEMRMALRYQTLFMLQAPPGHQAEGPFSKIHLDLAAVARYQLEQAGIPRGQIYTADYCTACRTDLFYSYRKEGAVAGRMMAVIGMRPS
;
A
#
# COMPACT_ATOMS: atom_id res chain seq x y z
N MET A 1 -0.64 -19.25 -27.20
CA MET A 1 -1.04 -17.94 -27.78
C MET A 1 -1.48 -16.88 -26.74
N GLY A 2 -1.29 -17.05 -25.43
CA GLY A 2 -1.86 -16.16 -24.40
C GLY A 2 -0.97 -15.03 -23.83
N ALA A 3 0.36 -15.15 -23.86
CA ALA A 3 1.24 -14.22 -23.13
C ALA A 3 1.54 -12.90 -23.85
N ALA A 4 1.57 -12.90 -25.17
CA ALA A 4 1.88 -11.70 -25.97
C ALA A 4 0.70 -10.71 -26.01
N GLY A 5 -0.54 -11.20 -26.08
CA GLY A 5 -1.73 -10.36 -26.06
C GLY A 5 -1.95 -9.63 -24.73
N GLY A 6 -1.64 -10.27 -23.60
CA GLY A 6 -1.76 -9.67 -22.27
C GLY A 6 -0.79 -8.51 -22.02
N LYS A 7 0.44 -8.60 -22.51
CA LYS A 7 1.42 -7.50 -22.40
C LYS A 7 1.00 -6.27 -23.19
N ALA A 8 0.58 -6.43 -24.45
CA ALA A 8 0.14 -5.32 -25.30
C ALA A 8 -1.07 -4.57 -24.73
N VAL A 9 -2.05 -5.30 -24.17
CA VAL A 9 -3.23 -4.69 -23.50
C VAL A 9 -2.81 -3.92 -22.26
N THR A 10 -1.87 -4.43 -21.48
CA THR A 10 -1.38 -3.76 -20.26
C THR A 10 -0.62 -2.48 -20.62
N GLU A 11 0.23 -2.50 -21.65
CA GLU A 11 0.97 -1.32 -22.12
C GLU A 11 0.02 -0.24 -22.65
N GLN A 12 -1.01 -0.62 -23.41
CA GLN A 12 -2.01 0.33 -23.92
C GLN A 12 -2.82 0.98 -22.79
N LYS A 13 -3.22 0.21 -21.77
CA LYS A 13 -3.92 0.75 -20.60
C LYS A 13 -3.04 1.71 -19.81
N SER A 14 -1.78 1.36 -19.59
CA SER A 14 -0.81 2.22 -18.91
C SER A 14 -0.59 3.53 -19.68
N ARG A 15 -0.40 3.46 -20.99
CA ARG A 15 -0.23 4.65 -21.83
C ARG A 15 -1.43 5.59 -21.73
N ARG A 16 -2.66 5.08 -21.87
CA ARG A 16 -3.88 5.88 -21.69
C ARG A 16 -3.98 6.53 -20.31
N PHE A 17 -3.60 5.81 -19.29
CA PHE A 17 -3.58 6.31 -17.92
C PHE A 17 -2.61 7.50 -17.76
N PHE A 18 -1.36 7.37 -18.23
CA PHE A 18 -0.37 8.45 -18.14
C PHE A 18 -0.72 9.64 -19.04
N GLN A 19 -1.30 9.41 -20.22
CA GLN A 19 -1.83 10.48 -21.06
C GLN A 19 -2.95 11.26 -20.35
N ALA A 20 -3.89 10.57 -19.70
CA ALA A 20 -4.97 11.21 -18.96
C ALA A 20 -4.44 12.03 -17.75
N LEU A 21 -3.31 11.65 -17.19
CA LEU A 21 -2.63 12.41 -16.12
C LEU A 21 -1.80 13.58 -16.66
N GLY A 22 -1.63 13.71 -17.98
CA GLY A 22 -0.72 14.70 -18.59
C GLY A 22 0.74 14.49 -18.19
N SER A 23 1.13 13.23 -17.99
CA SER A 23 2.48 12.81 -17.55
C SER A 23 3.11 11.82 -18.55
N ASP A 24 2.68 11.88 -19.80
CA ASP A 24 3.24 11.06 -20.87
C ASP A 24 4.73 11.39 -21.05
N GLY A 25 5.57 10.36 -21.04
CA GLY A 25 7.02 10.51 -21.14
C GLY A 25 7.75 10.75 -19.80
N TYR A 26 7.05 10.91 -18.68
CA TYR A 26 7.74 10.99 -17.38
C TYR A 26 8.27 9.62 -16.97
N PRO A 27 9.53 9.55 -16.47
CA PRO A 27 10.05 8.31 -15.91
C PRO A 27 9.25 7.91 -14.68
N LEU A 28 8.93 6.60 -14.58
CA LEU A 28 8.18 6.00 -13.49
C LEU A 28 9.10 5.21 -12.58
N ALA A 29 9.24 5.66 -11.33
CA ALA A 29 9.92 4.91 -10.29
C ALA A 29 8.99 3.87 -9.68
N MET A 30 9.46 2.62 -9.59
CA MET A 30 8.74 1.52 -8.95
C MET A 30 9.71 0.63 -8.16
N LEU A 31 9.17 -0.10 -7.18
CA LEU A 31 9.90 -1.07 -6.37
C LEU A 31 9.32 -2.48 -6.57
N ARG A 32 10.12 -3.48 -6.25
CA ARG A 32 9.61 -4.81 -5.95
C ARG A 32 9.05 -4.80 -4.52
N GLN A 33 7.74 -4.69 -4.41
CA GLN A 33 7.04 -4.62 -3.14
C GLN A 33 7.13 -5.96 -2.39
N THR A 34 7.54 -5.91 -1.13
CA THR A 34 7.82 -7.08 -0.29
C THR A 34 7.11 -7.03 1.06
N HIS A 35 6.16 -6.10 1.22
CA HIS A 35 5.44 -5.83 2.48
C HIS A 35 6.42 -5.50 3.61
N SER A 36 7.46 -4.74 3.28
CA SER A 36 8.49 -4.25 4.18
C SER A 36 8.12 -2.88 4.77
N ALA A 37 9.05 -2.29 5.52
CA ALA A 37 9.01 -0.90 5.92
C ALA A 37 10.22 -0.14 5.35
N ILE A 38 10.62 -0.49 4.13
CA ILE A 38 11.76 0.10 3.43
C ILE A 38 11.26 1.25 2.55
N VAL A 39 11.87 2.42 2.71
CA VAL A 39 11.58 3.65 1.99
C VAL A 39 12.79 4.02 1.13
N TYR A 40 12.58 4.36 -0.12
CA TYR A 40 13.61 4.90 -1.00
C TYR A 40 13.30 6.35 -1.39
N CYS A 41 14.33 7.18 -1.35
CA CYS A 41 14.32 8.48 -2.01
C CYS A 41 14.74 8.30 -3.47
N VAL A 42 14.01 8.95 -4.37
CA VAL A 42 14.26 8.86 -5.81
C VAL A 42 14.58 10.24 -6.37
N SER A 43 15.59 10.29 -7.21
CA SER A 43 16.02 11.49 -7.94
C SER A 43 16.30 11.16 -9.41
N PRO A 44 16.32 12.17 -10.31
CA PRO A 44 16.82 11.99 -11.66
C PRO A 44 18.28 11.53 -11.65
N GLY A 45 18.62 10.59 -12.52
CA GLY A 45 19.99 10.15 -12.74
C GLY A 45 20.69 10.92 -13.87
N ALA A 46 21.95 10.60 -14.11
CA ALA A 46 22.69 11.13 -15.24
C ALA A 46 22.17 10.52 -16.57
N GLY A 47 21.48 11.32 -17.36
CA GLY A 47 20.89 10.95 -18.65
C GLY A 47 19.38 10.93 -18.66
N ASN A 48 18.81 11.08 -19.87
CA ASN A 48 17.35 11.11 -20.07
C ASN A 48 16.70 9.80 -19.59
N ALA A 49 15.68 9.94 -18.72
CA ALA A 49 14.87 8.86 -18.14
C ALA A 49 15.58 7.90 -17.16
N SER A 50 16.83 8.12 -16.76
CA SER A 50 17.43 7.35 -15.68
C SER A 50 16.97 7.85 -14.32
N LEU A 51 16.81 6.91 -13.34
CA LEU A 51 16.41 7.22 -11.98
C LEU A 51 17.44 6.67 -11.00
N GLN A 52 17.78 7.47 -10.01
CA GLN A 52 18.63 7.06 -8.89
C GLN A 52 17.77 6.78 -7.67
N TYR A 53 18.10 5.73 -6.94
CA TYR A 53 17.44 5.31 -5.72
C TYR A 53 18.44 5.37 -4.57
N GLN A 54 18.05 6.00 -3.49
CA GLN A 54 18.81 6.06 -2.26
C GLN A 54 17.93 5.49 -1.14
N LEU A 55 18.46 4.54 -0.37
CA LEU A 55 17.77 4.05 0.82
C LEU A 55 17.61 5.20 1.81
N ALA A 56 16.38 5.51 2.16
CA ALA A 56 16.10 6.57 3.13
C ALA A 56 16.70 6.20 4.50
N GLY A 57 17.34 7.18 5.18
CA GLY A 57 18.09 6.91 6.40
C GLY A 57 19.56 6.56 6.19
N ASN A 58 20.00 6.24 4.96
CA ASN A 58 21.40 5.97 4.66
C ASN A 58 22.00 7.16 3.87
N PRO A 59 23.09 7.78 4.33
CA PRO A 59 23.73 8.89 3.62
C PRO A 59 24.48 8.46 2.35
N VAL A 60 24.71 7.16 2.16
CA VAL A 60 25.44 6.65 1.00
C VAL A 60 24.45 6.23 -0.09
N PRO A 61 24.59 6.74 -1.34
CA PRO A 61 23.83 6.24 -2.46
C PRO A 61 24.06 4.74 -2.66
N ASP A 62 23.00 3.99 -2.99
CA ASP A 62 23.11 2.57 -3.29
C ASP A 62 24.07 2.34 -4.48
N ALA A 63 25.17 1.67 -4.22
CA ALA A 63 26.15 1.26 -5.23
C ALA A 63 25.65 0.07 -6.08
N GLU A 64 24.41 -0.43 -5.84
CA GLU A 64 23.87 -1.54 -6.61
C GLU A 64 23.58 -1.16 -8.07
N PRO A 65 23.85 -2.05 -9.04
CA PRO A 65 23.59 -1.80 -10.44
C PRO A 65 22.11 -1.41 -10.66
N GLN A 66 21.85 -0.38 -11.46
CA GLN A 66 20.50 0.12 -11.80
C GLN A 66 19.59 -0.94 -12.46
N SER A 67 20.13 -2.08 -12.87
CA SER A 67 19.42 -3.17 -13.54
C SER A 67 18.58 -4.05 -12.61
N ARG A 68 18.76 -3.99 -11.28
CA ARG A 68 17.96 -4.76 -10.32
C ARG A 68 16.87 -3.90 -9.69
N ALA A 69 15.62 -4.37 -9.83
CA ALA A 69 14.49 -3.77 -9.11
C ALA A 69 14.72 -3.83 -7.61
N ARG A 70 14.84 -2.68 -6.96
CA ARG A 70 15.02 -2.57 -5.51
C ARG A 70 13.79 -3.05 -4.77
N SER A 71 14.01 -3.72 -3.64
CA SER A 71 12.93 -4.25 -2.80
C SER A 71 12.57 -3.24 -1.73
N GLY A 72 11.30 -2.82 -1.70
CA GLY A 72 10.80 -1.85 -0.73
C GLY A 72 9.33 -1.55 -0.98
N ASP A 73 8.72 -0.72 -0.12
CA ASP A 73 7.28 -0.50 -0.15
C ASP A 73 6.88 0.98 -0.07
N ALA A 74 7.85 1.90 -0.07
CA ALA A 74 7.59 3.33 -0.18
C ALA A 74 8.67 4.05 -0.99
N LEU A 75 8.23 5.07 -1.73
CA LEU A 75 9.06 5.98 -2.51
C LEU A 75 8.75 7.41 -2.10
N ILE A 76 9.80 8.24 -1.98
CA ILE A 76 9.71 9.68 -1.72
C ILE A 76 10.56 10.44 -2.74
N SER A 77 10.16 11.65 -3.10
CA SER A 77 10.94 12.53 -3.99
C SER A 77 10.56 14.00 -3.80
N CYS A 78 11.55 14.89 -4.02
CA CYS A 78 11.35 16.34 -4.17
C CYS A 78 11.64 16.83 -5.60
N HIS A 79 11.71 15.94 -6.57
CA HIS A 79 11.99 16.27 -7.97
C HIS A 79 10.73 16.21 -8.83
N ALA A 80 10.53 17.27 -9.64
CA ALA A 80 9.47 17.33 -10.62
C ALA A 80 9.82 16.55 -11.91
N GLY A 81 8.83 16.28 -12.76
CA GLY A 81 9.01 15.62 -14.05
C GLY A 81 9.21 14.10 -13.97
N MET A 82 8.87 13.49 -12.83
CA MET A 82 8.90 12.05 -12.63
C MET A 82 7.68 11.56 -11.85
N LEU A 83 7.41 10.28 -11.94
CA LEU A 83 6.32 9.62 -11.22
C LEU A 83 6.88 8.59 -10.24
N LEU A 84 6.28 8.52 -9.07
CA LEU A 84 6.43 7.44 -8.11
C LEU A 84 5.20 6.54 -8.18
N GLY A 85 5.38 5.24 -8.28
CA GLY A 85 4.28 4.29 -8.45
C GLY A 85 4.39 3.05 -7.58
N ILE A 86 3.25 2.54 -7.15
CA ILE A 86 3.08 1.25 -6.49
C ILE A 86 1.95 0.46 -7.14
N ARG A 87 2.02 -0.86 -7.05
CA ARG A 87 0.95 -1.78 -7.48
C ARG A 87 0.15 -2.25 -6.29
N ILE A 88 -1.17 -2.30 -6.45
CA ILE A 88 -2.10 -2.73 -5.41
C ILE A 88 -3.16 -3.69 -5.96
N ALA A 89 -3.58 -4.60 -5.10
CA ALA A 89 -4.82 -5.35 -5.14
C ALA A 89 -5.12 -5.71 -3.69
N ASP A 90 -5.95 -4.90 -3.03
CA ASP A 90 -6.35 -4.90 -1.63
C ASP A 90 -5.48 -4.11 -0.65
N CYS A 91 -4.15 -4.12 -0.75
CA CYS A 91 -3.30 -3.33 0.14
C CYS A 91 -3.60 -1.84 0.03
N VAL A 92 -3.39 -1.10 1.11
CA VAL A 92 -3.67 0.34 1.20
C VAL A 92 -2.61 1.14 0.47
N PRO A 93 -2.96 1.93 -0.57
CA PRO A 93 -2.08 2.95 -1.10
C PRO A 93 -2.22 4.23 -0.28
N VAL A 94 -1.10 4.84 0.09
CA VAL A 94 -1.07 6.15 0.72
C VAL A 94 -0.22 7.09 -0.13
N LEU A 95 -0.78 8.25 -0.44
CA LEU A 95 -0.09 9.33 -1.15
C LEU A 95 0.12 10.48 -0.17
N LEU A 96 1.33 11.04 -0.14
CA LEU A 96 1.66 12.22 0.66
C LEU A 96 2.15 13.34 -0.25
N VAL A 97 1.77 14.56 0.08
CA VAL A 97 2.19 15.78 -0.62
C VAL A 97 2.60 16.84 0.39
N ASP A 98 3.78 17.40 0.21
CA ASP A 98 4.19 18.66 0.83
C ASP A 98 4.24 19.75 -0.25
N ARG A 99 3.32 20.70 -0.18
CA ARG A 99 3.22 21.78 -1.17
C ARG A 99 4.27 22.85 -0.98
N GLU A 100 4.78 23.04 0.25
CA GLU A 100 5.81 24.05 0.54
C GLU A 100 7.19 23.56 0.14
N ARG A 101 7.47 22.27 0.38
CA ARG A 101 8.76 21.66 0.06
C ARG A 101 8.81 21.01 -1.32
N HIS A 102 7.70 21.08 -2.06
CA HIS A 102 7.58 20.40 -3.36
C HIS A 102 8.06 18.95 -3.25
N ALA A 103 7.48 18.20 -2.31
CA ALA A 103 7.85 16.82 -2.08
C ALA A 103 6.62 15.90 -2.07
N VAL A 104 6.81 14.68 -2.54
CA VAL A 104 5.75 13.68 -2.66
C VAL A 104 6.22 12.32 -2.17
N ALA A 105 5.27 11.50 -1.71
CA ALA A 105 5.51 10.09 -1.40
C ALA A 105 4.37 9.20 -1.88
N VAL A 106 4.71 7.96 -2.21
CA VAL A 106 3.75 6.87 -2.41
C VAL A 106 4.13 5.69 -1.52
N VAL A 107 3.16 5.14 -0.82
CA VAL A 107 3.36 4.07 0.16
C VAL A 107 2.41 2.91 -0.12
N HIS A 108 2.96 1.70 -0.19
CA HIS A 108 2.23 0.45 -0.22
C HIS A 108 2.15 -0.13 1.19
N ALA A 109 0.97 -0.07 1.81
CA ALA A 109 0.74 -0.55 3.15
C ALA A 109 -0.14 -1.81 3.13
N GLY A 110 0.47 -2.98 2.95
CA GLY A 110 -0.12 -4.26 3.32
C GLY A 110 -0.02 -4.46 4.84
N TRP A 111 -0.69 -5.46 5.44
CA TRP A 111 -0.74 -5.62 6.89
C TRP A 111 0.65 -5.77 7.55
N ARG A 112 1.60 -6.49 6.91
CA ARG A 112 2.97 -6.62 7.42
C ARG A 112 3.76 -5.30 7.37
N GLY A 113 3.56 -4.51 6.32
CA GLY A 113 4.15 -3.16 6.21
C GLY A 113 3.52 -2.19 7.21
N ALA A 114 2.20 -2.26 7.38
CA ALA A 114 1.47 -1.48 8.36
C ALA A 114 1.89 -1.83 9.80
N LEU A 115 2.07 -3.12 10.12
CA LEU A 115 2.61 -3.55 11.41
C LEU A 115 3.99 -2.94 11.69
N LYS A 116 4.82 -2.80 10.66
CA LYS A 116 6.18 -2.20 10.73
C LYS A 116 6.15 -0.66 10.59
N ARG A 117 4.98 -0.05 10.63
CA ARG A 117 4.76 1.40 10.58
C ARG A 117 5.28 2.07 9.30
N ILE A 118 5.11 1.42 8.13
CA ILE A 118 5.63 1.94 6.84
C ILE A 118 5.10 3.35 6.52
N THR A 119 3.84 3.64 6.83
CA THR A 119 3.20 4.93 6.54
C THR A 119 3.79 6.05 7.39
N GLU A 120 3.96 5.80 8.70
CA GLU A 120 4.61 6.71 9.63
C GLU A 120 6.08 6.95 9.25
N LYS A 121 6.80 5.87 8.89
CA LYS A 121 8.20 5.98 8.43
C LYS A 121 8.32 6.82 7.17
N ALA A 122 7.45 6.63 6.19
CA ALA A 122 7.51 7.42 4.95
C ALA A 122 7.30 8.92 5.22
N ALA A 123 6.36 9.28 6.07
CA ALA A 123 6.15 10.66 6.51
C ALA A 123 7.39 11.20 7.26
N GLY A 124 7.94 10.43 8.19
CA GLY A 124 9.16 10.77 8.92
C GLY A 124 10.37 10.98 8.00
N GLU A 125 10.52 10.15 6.95
CA GLU A 125 11.59 10.33 5.97
C GLU A 125 11.42 11.59 5.10
N MET A 126 10.19 11.99 4.78
CA MET A 126 9.93 13.29 4.14
C MET A 126 10.37 14.46 5.06
N CYS A 127 10.06 14.37 6.35
CA CYS A 127 10.49 15.37 7.32
C CYS A 127 12.03 15.44 7.41
N ARG A 128 12.67 14.29 7.49
CA ARG A 128 14.13 14.20 7.65
C ARG A 128 14.89 14.62 6.39
N MET A 129 14.45 14.18 5.20
CA MET A 129 15.20 14.38 3.94
C MET A 129 14.87 15.72 3.25
N PHE A 130 13.63 16.18 3.35
CA PHE A 130 13.16 17.37 2.64
C PHE A 130 12.81 18.53 3.58
N ASN A 131 13.05 18.36 4.89
CA ASN A 131 12.65 19.33 5.91
C ASN A 131 11.15 19.66 5.85
N SER A 132 10.35 18.67 5.49
CA SER A 132 8.88 18.75 5.54
C SER A 132 8.40 18.88 6.98
N ARG A 133 7.32 19.61 7.18
CA ARG A 133 6.65 19.70 8.48
C ARG A 133 5.37 18.87 8.43
N PRO A 134 5.09 18.04 9.44
CA PRO A 134 3.88 17.21 9.44
C PRO A 134 2.59 18.01 9.22
N GLU A 135 2.51 19.22 9.79
CA GLU A 135 1.38 20.13 9.63
C GLU A 135 1.17 20.65 8.20
N ASN A 136 2.17 20.53 7.32
CA ASN A 136 2.08 20.92 5.91
C ASN A 136 1.82 19.73 4.97
N LEU A 137 1.84 18.49 5.51
CA LEU A 137 1.60 17.29 4.72
C LEU A 137 0.10 17.08 4.51
N LEU A 138 -0.29 16.86 3.26
CA LEU A 138 -1.58 16.33 2.88
C LEU A 138 -1.43 14.83 2.61
N ALA A 139 -2.35 14.03 3.13
CA ALA A 139 -2.36 12.59 2.95
C ALA A 139 -3.65 12.10 2.29
N ALA A 140 -3.54 11.22 1.31
CA ALA A 140 -4.66 10.54 0.69
C ALA A 140 -4.50 9.02 0.85
N ILE A 141 -5.45 8.39 1.53
CA ILE A 141 -5.57 6.94 1.66
C ILE A 141 -6.54 6.46 0.58
N GLY A 142 -6.02 5.71 -0.39
CA GLY A 142 -6.80 5.28 -1.55
C GLY A 142 -7.68 4.05 -1.30
N PRO A 143 -8.41 3.60 -2.34
CA PRO A 143 -9.21 2.38 -2.30
C PRO A 143 -8.38 1.17 -1.90
N SER A 144 -8.91 0.36 -0.99
CA SER A 144 -8.24 -0.82 -0.44
C SER A 144 -9.28 -1.81 0.08
N ILE A 145 -8.87 -3.01 0.46
CA ILE A 145 -9.77 -3.89 1.20
C ILE A 145 -10.12 -3.26 2.54
N ARG A 146 -11.38 -3.31 2.91
CA ARG A 146 -11.91 -2.71 4.13
C ARG A 146 -12.30 -3.78 5.15
N LYS A 147 -12.57 -3.34 6.38
CA LYS A 147 -13.05 -4.21 7.46
C LYS A 147 -14.30 -5.04 7.12
N CYS A 148 -15.08 -4.65 6.11
CA CYS A 148 -16.21 -5.47 5.65
C CYS A 148 -15.78 -6.78 4.99
N CYS A 149 -14.53 -6.89 4.49
CA CYS A 149 -14.06 -8.03 3.71
C CYS A 149 -12.68 -8.56 4.14
N TYR A 150 -11.96 -7.83 5.00
CA TYR A 150 -10.58 -8.19 5.34
C TYR A 150 -10.51 -9.05 6.59
N GLU A 151 -10.92 -10.30 6.46
CA GLU A 151 -10.77 -11.32 7.49
C GLU A 151 -9.29 -11.66 7.70
N VAL A 152 -8.88 -11.77 8.97
CA VAL A 152 -7.51 -12.11 9.41
C VAL A 152 -7.56 -13.11 10.55
N GLY A 153 -6.45 -13.79 10.79
CA GLY A 153 -6.32 -14.73 11.91
C GLY A 153 -5.98 -14.04 13.24
N PRO A 154 -6.12 -14.75 14.36
CA PRO A 154 -5.84 -14.23 15.70
C PRO A 154 -4.39 -13.76 15.86
N GLU A 155 -3.44 -14.41 15.21
CA GLU A 155 -2.03 -14.04 15.26
C GLU A 155 -1.79 -12.60 14.74
N VAL A 156 -2.60 -12.13 13.78
CA VAL A 156 -2.53 -10.74 13.31
C VAL A 156 -3.05 -9.78 14.39
N VAL A 157 -4.07 -10.19 15.16
CA VAL A 157 -4.57 -9.39 16.29
C VAL A 157 -3.48 -9.24 17.35
N ASP A 158 -2.85 -10.35 17.73
CA ASP A 158 -1.79 -10.35 18.75
C ASP A 158 -0.61 -9.48 18.31
N ASP A 159 -0.18 -9.60 17.06
CA ASP A 159 0.88 -8.77 16.48
C ASP A 159 0.56 -7.27 16.56
N PHE A 160 -0.69 -6.89 16.19
CA PHE A 160 -1.09 -5.48 16.21
C PHE A 160 -1.32 -4.96 17.63
N CYS A 161 -1.88 -5.74 18.53
CA CYS A 161 -2.03 -5.37 19.94
C CYS A 161 -0.68 -5.21 20.63
N GLY A 162 0.30 -6.03 20.28
CA GLY A 162 1.68 -5.88 20.76
C GLY A 162 2.41 -4.66 20.19
N ALA A 163 2.11 -4.26 18.95
CA ALA A 163 2.80 -3.16 18.26
C ALA A 163 2.16 -1.78 18.47
N PHE A 164 0.86 -1.73 18.79
CA PHE A 164 0.10 -0.47 18.91
C PHE A 164 -0.67 -0.40 20.22
N PRO A 165 -0.55 0.69 21.01
CA PRO A 165 -1.27 0.86 22.27
C PRO A 165 -2.81 0.80 22.15
N ALA A 166 -3.34 1.00 20.96
CA ALA A 166 -4.76 0.93 20.64
C ALA A 166 -5.06 -0.11 19.56
N GLY A 167 -4.25 -1.18 19.48
CA GLY A 167 -4.30 -2.18 18.42
C GLY A 167 -5.67 -2.83 18.25
N GLU A 168 -6.37 -3.10 19.33
CA GLU A 168 -7.71 -3.69 19.33
C GLU A 168 -8.74 -2.87 18.53
N LYS A 169 -8.60 -1.54 18.49
CA LYS A 169 -9.52 -0.64 17.77
C LYS A 169 -9.50 -0.83 16.27
N PHE A 170 -8.48 -1.48 15.73
CA PHE A 170 -8.37 -1.76 14.30
C PHE A 170 -9.18 -2.98 13.88
N PHE A 171 -9.71 -3.75 14.82
CA PHE A 171 -10.41 -4.99 14.55
C PHE A 171 -11.91 -4.90 14.83
N GLN A 172 -12.66 -5.68 14.07
CA GLN A 172 -14.09 -5.89 14.28
C GLN A 172 -14.37 -7.38 14.26
N ARG A 173 -15.06 -7.88 15.31
CA ARG A 173 -15.59 -9.25 15.29
C ARG A 173 -16.90 -9.27 14.51
N VAL A 174 -17.01 -10.20 13.59
CA VAL A 174 -18.18 -10.40 12.74
C VAL A 174 -18.69 -11.82 12.98
N ALA A 175 -19.97 -11.97 13.29
CA ALA A 175 -20.56 -13.29 13.43
C ALA A 175 -20.54 -14.04 12.10
N ALA A 176 -20.21 -15.33 12.12
CA ALA A 176 -20.32 -16.19 10.96
C ALA A 176 -21.77 -16.31 10.52
N THR A 177 -22.01 -16.38 9.22
CA THR A 177 -23.35 -16.63 8.70
C THR A 177 -23.82 -18.05 9.05
N PRO A 178 -25.14 -18.31 9.08
CA PRO A 178 -25.65 -19.67 9.31
C PRO A 178 -25.14 -20.72 8.32
N GLU A 179 -24.79 -20.30 7.10
CA GLU A 179 -24.23 -21.18 6.08
C GLU A 179 -22.76 -21.50 6.37
N GLU A 180 -21.97 -20.50 6.75
CA GLU A 180 -20.59 -20.67 7.19
C GLU A 180 -20.50 -21.52 8.45
N MET A 181 -21.41 -21.34 9.40
CA MET A 181 -21.49 -22.19 10.58
C MET A 181 -21.76 -23.66 10.22
N ARG A 182 -22.71 -23.91 9.30
CA ARG A 182 -23.01 -25.26 8.83
C ARG A 182 -21.81 -25.88 8.10
N MET A 183 -21.12 -25.11 7.26
CA MET A 183 -19.91 -25.58 6.58
C MET A 183 -18.78 -25.86 7.57
N ALA A 184 -18.54 -24.97 8.54
CA ALA A 184 -17.51 -25.16 9.55
C ALA A 184 -17.75 -26.43 10.39
N LEU A 185 -18.97 -26.65 10.83
CA LEU A 185 -19.36 -27.88 11.55
C LEU A 185 -19.17 -29.16 10.72
N ARG A 186 -19.46 -29.08 9.41
CA ARG A 186 -19.35 -30.24 8.50
C ARG A 186 -17.89 -30.60 8.18
N TYR A 187 -16.99 -29.60 8.18
CA TYR A 187 -15.59 -29.76 7.78
C TYR A 187 -14.60 -29.38 8.89
N GLN A 188 -15.02 -29.45 10.14
CA GLN A 188 -14.24 -29.00 11.31
C GLN A 188 -12.80 -29.55 11.35
N THR A 189 -12.62 -30.80 10.92
CA THR A 189 -11.31 -31.46 10.84
C THR A 189 -10.44 -30.97 9.69
N LEU A 190 -11.02 -30.55 8.58
CA LEU A 190 -10.29 -30.06 7.40
C LEU A 190 -9.83 -28.60 7.56
N PHE A 191 -10.62 -27.78 8.27
CA PHE A 191 -10.29 -26.36 8.48
C PHE A 191 -9.18 -26.14 9.51
N MET A 192 -8.93 -27.09 10.41
CA MET A 192 -7.86 -27.01 11.38
C MET A 192 -6.45 -27.23 10.79
N LEU A 193 -6.33 -27.78 9.58
CA LEU A 193 -5.08 -28.31 9.09
C LEU A 193 -4.32 -27.45 8.07
N GLN A 194 -4.89 -26.42 7.45
CA GLN A 194 -4.23 -25.76 6.29
C GLN A 194 -4.55 -24.28 6.04
N ALA A 195 -4.81 -23.45 7.03
CA ALA A 195 -4.81 -22.01 6.75
C ALA A 195 -3.38 -21.45 6.75
N PRO A 196 -2.97 -20.68 5.72
CA PRO A 196 -1.69 -19.99 5.73
C PRO A 196 -1.59 -19.05 6.93
N PRO A 197 -0.36 -18.76 7.44
CA PRO A 197 -0.18 -17.77 8.51
C PRO A 197 -0.87 -16.45 8.18
N GLY A 198 -1.65 -15.91 9.10
CA GLY A 198 -2.48 -14.70 8.90
C GLY A 198 -3.90 -14.97 8.39
N HIS A 199 -4.33 -16.24 8.27
CA HIS A 199 -5.66 -16.60 7.77
C HIS A 199 -6.43 -17.60 8.65
N GLN A 200 -5.93 -17.91 9.85
CA GLN A 200 -6.61 -18.82 10.77
C GLN A 200 -7.72 -18.06 11.52
N ALA A 201 -8.95 -18.50 11.41
CA ALA A 201 -10.08 -17.93 12.14
C ALA A 201 -10.15 -18.46 13.58
N GLU A 202 -10.53 -17.61 14.53
CA GLU A 202 -10.88 -18.03 15.90
C GLU A 202 -12.20 -18.81 15.90
N GLY A 203 -12.14 -20.10 15.65
CA GLY A 203 -13.29 -20.97 15.73
C GLY A 203 -14.35 -20.74 14.63
N PRO A 204 -15.35 -21.62 14.54
CA PRO A 204 -16.31 -21.62 13.44
C PRO A 204 -17.39 -20.52 13.53
N PHE A 205 -17.45 -19.73 14.60
CA PHE A 205 -18.60 -18.88 14.91
C PHE A 205 -18.31 -17.37 14.87
N SER A 206 -17.04 -16.96 14.78
CA SER A 206 -16.70 -15.54 14.65
C SER A 206 -15.51 -15.34 13.73
N LYS A 207 -15.54 -14.24 12.99
CA LYS A 207 -14.45 -13.78 12.13
C LYS A 207 -13.89 -12.49 12.67
N ILE A 208 -12.59 -12.32 12.52
CA ILE A 208 -11.94 -11.07 12.89
C ILE A 208 -11.59 -10.32 11.62
N HIS A 209 -12.06 -9.10 11.51
CA HIS A 209 -11.81 -8.25 10.37
C HIS A 209 -10.92 -7.07 10.77
N LEU A 210 -9.87 -6.82 9.97
CA LEU A 210 -8.92 -5.73 10.16
C LEU A 210 -9.32 -4.50 9.32
N ASP A 211 -9.33 -3.32 9.94
CA ASP A 211 -9.43 -2.03 9.23
C ASP A 211 -8.03 -1.47 8.93
N LEU A 212 -7.44 -1.94 7.84
CA LEU A 212 -6.10 -1.55 7.45
C LEU A 212 -5.98 -0.06 7.09
N ALA A 213 -7.06 0.55 6.60
CA ALA A 213 -7.09 1.98 6.33
C ALA A 213 -7.12 2.82 7.63
N ALA A 214 -7.79 2.32 8.67
CA ALA A 214 -7.73 2.94 9.99
C ALA A 214 -6.32 2.87 10.59
N VAL A 215 -5.59 1.76 10.37
CA VAL A 215 -4.17 1.67 10.77
C VAL A 215 -3.33 2.72 10.05
N ALA A 216 -3.48 2.85 8.73
CA ALA A 216 -2.74 3.85 7.96
C ALA A 216 -3.05 5.27 8.44
N ARG A 217 -4.33 5.59 8.69
CA ARG A 217 -4.74 6.87 9.26
C ARG A 217 -4.11 7.13 10.62
N TYR A 218 -4.15 6.15 11.51
CA TYR A 218 -3.53 6.24 12.82
C TYR A 218 -2.02 6.54 12.72
N GLN A 219 -1.31 5.88 11.83
CA GLN A 219 0.13 6.11 11.61
C GLN A 219 0.42 7.52 11.10
N LEU A 220 -0.43 8.07 10.22
CA LEU A 220 -0.31 9.45 9.75
C LEU A 220 -0.55 10.46 10.89
N GLU A 221 -1.55 10.20 11.74
CA GLU A 221 -1.80 11.02 12.93
C GLU A 221 -0.63 10.94 13.92
N GLN A 222 -0.03 9.76 14.11
CA GLN A 222 1.17 9.61 14.97
C GLN A 222 2.40 10.31 14.38
N ALA A 223 2.50 10.41 13.06
CA ALA A 223 3.52 11.21 12.39
C ALA A 223 3.30 12.73 12.52
N GLY A 224 2.20 13.16 13.17
CA GLY A 224 1.87 14.56 13.41
C GLY A 224 1.05 15.23 12.31
N ILE A 225 0.55 14.48 11.32
CA ILE A 225 -0.29 15.04 10.25
C ILE A 225 -1.69 15.34 10.82
N PRO A 226 -2.20 16.59 10.67
CA PRO A 226 -3.51 16.96 11.19
C PRO A 226 -4.62 16.11 10.56
N ARG A 227 -5.61 15.72 11.39
CA ARG A 227 -6.75 14.88 10.95
C ARG A 227 -7.49 15.45 9.75
N GLY A 228 -7.64 16.77 9.67
CA GLY A 228 -8.30 17.47 8.57
C GLY A 228 -7.52 17.42 7.25
N GLN A 229 -6.25 17.00 7.27
CA GLN A 229 -5.39 16.86 6.11
C GLN A 229 -5.24 15.39 5.65
N ILE A 230 -5.96 14.46 6.29
CA ILE A 230 -5.95 13.04 5.95
C ILE A 230 -7.28 12.67 5.30
N TYR A 231 -7.26 12.49 4.00
CA TYR A 231 -8.41 12.11 3.18
C TYR A 231 -8.42 10.59 2.98
N THR A 232 -9.60 9.99 3.02
CA THR A 232 -9.74 8.54 2.84
C THR A 232 -10.84 8.26 1.81
N ALA A 233 -10.52 7.46 0.80
CA ALA A 233 -11.51 6.98 -0.16
C ALA A 233 -12.37 5.89 0.46
N ASP A 234 -13.70 5.97 0.34
CA ASP A 234 -14.66 5.04 0.96
C ASP A 234 -14.99 3.82 0.10
N TYR A 235 -14.00 3.32 -0.66
CA TYR A 235 -14.18 2.14 -1.50
C TYR A 235 -13.47 0.92 -0.93
N CYS A 236 -14.19 -0.20 -0.84
CA CYS A 236 -13.62 -1.52 -0.61
C CYS A 236 -13.34 -2.20 -1.95
N THR A 237 -12.09 -2.58 -2.21
CA THR A 237 -11.69 -3.26 -3.45
C THR A 237 -12.39 -4.61 -3.62
N ALA A 238 -12.58 -5.35 -2.52
CA ALA A 238 -13.24 -6.66 -2.54
C ALA A 238 -14.77 -6.58 -2.69
N CYS A 239 -15.41 -5.46 -2.32
CA CYS A 239 -16.84 -5.23 -2.56
C CYS A 239 -17.12 -4.71 -3.97
N ARG A 240 -16.15 -4.00 -4.57
CA ARG A 240 -16.31 -3.31 -5.85
C ARG A 240 -15.34 -3.85 -6.89
N THR A 241 -15.43 -5.16 -7.16
CA THR A 241 -14.63 -5.83 -8.21
C THR A 241 -15.01 -5.40 -9.62
N ASP A 242 -16.11 -4.67 -9.77
CA ASP A 242 -16.49 -3.97 -11.01
C ASP A 242 -15.55 -2.77 -11.31
N LEU A 243 -14.93 -2.17 -10.28
CA LEU A 243 -14.01 -1.02 -10.40
C LEU A 243 -12.56 -1.37 -10.10
N PHE A 244 -12.33 -2.35 -9.23
CA PHE A 244 -11.02 -2.64 -8.66
C PHE A 244 -10.68 -4.12 -8.75
N TYR A 245 -9.39 -4.43 -8.88
CA TYR A 245 -8.90 -5.78 -8.67
C TYR A 245 -8.76 -6.09 -7.18
N SER A 246 -9.17 -7.29 -6.76
CA SER A 246 -9.06 -7.76 -5.39
C SER A 246 -8.42 -9.14 -5.32
N TYR A 247 -7.25 -9.22 -4.73
CA TYR A 247 -6.57 -10.51 -4.51
C TYR A 247 -7.38 -11.42 -3.56
N ARG A 248 -8.05 -10.85 -2.58
CA ARG A 248 -8.90 -11.58 -1.63
C ARG A 248 -10.07 -12.28 -2.34
N LYS A 249 -10.66 -11.63 -3.34
CA LYS A 249 -11.81 -12.17 -4.09
C LYS A 249 -11.41 -13.03 -5.28
N GLU A 250 -10.39 -12.64 -6.01
CA GLU A 250 -10.02 -13.21 -7.30
C GLU A 250 -8.78 -14.13 -7.20
N GLY A 251 -8.07 -14.11 -6.06
CA GLY A 251 -6.87 -14.94 -5.86
C GLY A 251 -5.73 -14.60 -6.80
N ALA A 252 -5.04 -15.62 -7.26
CA ALA A 252 -3.83 -15.49 -8.09
C ALA A 252 -4.10 -14.89 -9.49
N VAL A 253 -5.34 -14.93 -9.98
CA VAL A 253 -5.74 -14.37 -11.29
C VAL A 253 -6.03 -12.88 -11.23
N ALA A 254 -6.11 -12.29 -10.03
CA ALA A 254 -6.34 -10.87 -9.84
C ALA A 254 -5.31 -10.02 -10.58
N GLY A 255 -5.78 -9.04 -11.33
CA GLY A 255 -4.93 -7.99 -11.88
C GLY A 255 -4.31 -7.12 -10.80
N ARG A 256 -3.62 -6.07 -11.22
CA ARG A 256 -3.08 -5.06 -10.29
C ARG A 256 -3.49 -3.68 -10.76
N MET A 257 -3.92 -2.85 -9.83
CA MET A 257 -4.09 -1.42 -10.03
C MET A 257 -2.76 -0.72 -9.76
N MET A 258 -2.65 0.53 -10.16
CA MET A 258 -1.50 1.38 -9.87
C MET A 258 -1.97 2.63 -9.14
N ALA A 259 -1.27 2.98 -8.05
CA ALA A 259 -1.34 4.31 -7.47
C ALA A 259 -0.06 5.05 -7.81
N VAL A 260 -0.19 6.27 -8.31
CA VAL A 260 0.94 7.10 -8.74
C VAL A 260 0.81 8.51 -8.19
N ILE A 261 1.95 9.13 -7.98
CA ILE A 261 2.07 10.54 -7.64
C ILE A 261 3.32 11.13 -8.28
N GLY A 262 3.29 12.39 -8.60
CA GLY A 262 4.41 13.14 -9.11
C GLY A 262 4.12 14.63 -9.14
N MET A 263 5.14 15.42 -9.43
CA MET A 263 5.04 16.87 -9.57
C MET A 263 5.33 17.26 -11.00
N ARG A 264 4.54 18.20 -11.51
CA ARG A 264 4.80 18.79 -12.83
C ARG A 264 5.98 19.76 -12.73
N PRO A 265 6.85 19.81 -13.73
CA PRO A 265 7.78 20.94 -13.87
C PRO A 265 7.00 22.25 -13.91
N SER A 266 7.53 23.27 -13.29
CA SER A 266 7.00 24.65 -13.34
C SER A 266 7.24 25.27 -14.69
#